data_733f0e020e6b147956363ed5abbd7482
#
_entry.id   733f0e020e6b147956363ed5abbd7482
#
_cell.length_a   1.000
_cell.length_b   1.000
_cell.length_c   1.000
_cell.angle_alpha   90.00
_cell.angle_beta   90.00
_cell.angle_gamma   90.00
#
_symmetry.space_group_name_H-M   'P 1'
#
loop_
_entity.id
_entity.type
_entity.pdbx_description
1 polymer ?
#
loop_
_entity_poly.entity_id
_entity_poly.type
_entity_poly.pdbx_seq_one_letter_code
_entity_poly.pdbx_strand_id
1 'polypeptide(L)'
;TRNFLGLHRLTATERHVVPFSIDWNKDGKNDLILGSASGRLYAFENRGEKEPDWWPLEQKVFAPNQRRYSAPTLGDLDGDGDLDLISGNRQGRLELMENRGTSEKPEWILSDVNLAQIDVGSYSVPRLHDVDGDGDLDLFVGNSRGLVIFYENQGSKERTRFVIRSTRSVSYTHLRAHETN
;
A
#
# COMPACT_ATOMS: atom_id res chain seq x y z
N THR A 1 19.52 9.21 22.05
CA THR A 1 19.40 8.27 20.93
C THR A 1 18.00 7.70 20.92
N ARG A 2 17.12 8.38 20.20
CA ARG A 2 15.68 8.14 20.15
C ARG A 2 15.33 6.93 19.29
N ASN A 3 14.23 6.30 19.66
CA ASN A 3 13.76 4.99 19.25
C ASN A 3 13.45 4.78 17.76
N PHE A 4 14.43 4.87 16.89
CA PHE A 4 14.46 4.11 15.64
C PHE A 4 14.68 2.59 15.88
N LEU A 5 14.72 2.17 17.14
CA LEU A 5 15.11 0.81 17.53
C LEU A 5 14.15 -0.28 17.04
N GLY A 6 12.86 0.01 16.91
CA GLY A 6 11.90 -0.92 16.31
C GLY A 6 12.14 -1.12 14.81
N LEU A 7 12.28 -0.03 14.06
CA LEU A 7 12.58 -0.03 12.64
C LEU A 7 13.95 -0.66 12.33
N HIS A 8 14.98 -0.35 13.13
CA HIS A 8 16.33 -0.89 12.92
C HIS A 8 16.41 -2.42 13.13
N ARG A 9 15.67 -2.97 14.07
CA ARG A 9 15.61 -4.43 14.27
C ARG A 9 14.91 -5.14 13.11
N LEU A 10 13.85 -4.54 12.57
CA LEU A 10 13.11 -5.08 11.44
C LEU A 10 13.92 -5.03 10.14
N THR A 11 14.54 -3.89 9.84
CA THR A 11 15.34 -3.72 8.62
C THR A 11 16.61 -4.55 8.62
N ALA A 12 17.11 -4.97 9.81
CA ALA A 12 18.27 -5.87 9.91
C ALA A 12 17.96 -7.31 9.46
N THR A 13 16.70 -7.74 9.52
CA THR A 13 16.29 -9.11 9.20
C THR A 13 15.48 -9.22 7.91
N GLU A 14 14.82 -8.13 7.49
CA GLU A 14 13.97 -8.10 6.29
C GLU A 14 14.70 -7.46 5.10
N ARG A 15 14.41 -7.99 3.91
CA ARG A 15 14.92 -7.46 2.64
C ARG A 15 13.78 -6.83 1.84
N HIS A 16 14.12 -5.89 0.94
CA HIS A 16 13.17 -5.22 0.05
C HIS A 16 11.97 -4.66 0.80
N VAL A 17 12.24 -3.74 1.72
CA VAL A 17 11.19 -3.07 2.49
C VAL A 17 10.52 -2.02 1.61
N VAL A 18 9.18 -2.08 1.53
CA VAL A 18 8.35 -1.13 0.79
C VAL A 18 7.57 -0.29 1.79
N PRO A 19 7.95 0.98 2.00
CA PRO A 19 7.25 1.87 2.92
C PRO A 19 5.99 2.46 2.28
N PHE A 20 4.97 2.63 3.10
CA PHE A 20 3.79 3.42 2.83
C PHE A 20 3.43 4.23 4.07
N SER A 21 3.11 5.52 3.91
CA SER A 21 2.84 6.41 5.04
C SER A 21 1.50 7.11 4.83
N ILE A 22 0.65 7.07 5.85
CA ILE A 22 -0.68 7.66 5.87
C ILE A 22 -1.12 7.83 7.33
N ASP A 23 -1.91 8.84 7.62
CA ASP A 23 -2.59 9.01 8.90
C ASP A 23 -3.83 8.10 8.93
N TRP A 24 -3.70 6.88 9.49
CA TRP A 24 -4.83 5.95 9.51
C TRP A 24 -5.76 6.14 10.71
N ASN A 25 -5.24 6.72 11.81
CA ASN A 25 -5.99 6.92 13.05
C ASN A 25 -6.59 8.32 13.16
N LYS A 26 -6.36 9.18 12.15
CA LYS A 26 -6.87 10.57 12.04
C LYS A 26 -6.39 11.48 13.17
N ASP A 27 -5.19 11.24 13.71
CA ASP A 27 -4.58 12.07 14.75
C ASP A 27 -3.77 13.26 14.19
N GLY A 28 -3.72 13.42 12.87
CA GLY A 28 -2.99 14.46 12.14
C GLY A 28 -1.52 14.13 11.91
N LYS A 29 -1.07 12.92 12.20
CA LYS A 29 0.30 12.46 11.99
C LYS A 29 0.32 11.26 11.05
N ASN A 30 1.21 11.28 10.09
CA ASN A 30 1.36 10.12 9.22
C ASN A 30 2.01 8.96 9.99
N ASP A 31 1.35 7.83 9.93
CA ASP A 31 1.81 6.54 10.39
C ASP A 31 2.60 5.81 9.30
N LEU A 32 3.15 4.64 9.59
CA LEU A 32 4.01 3.91 8.67
C LEU A 32 3.62 2.43 8.60
N ILE A 33 3.39 1.94 7.38
CA ILE A 33 3.29 0.51 7.09
C ILE A 33 4.45 0.10 6.20
N LEU A 34 5.10 -0.98 6.56
CA LEU A 34 6.22 -1.55 5.81
C LEU A 34 5.84 -2.93 5.27
N GLY A 35 5.88 -3.08 3.97
CA GLY A 35 5.90 -4.39 3.33
C GLY A 35 7.32 -4.96 3.26
N SER A 36 7.46 -6.26 3.11
CA SER A 36 8.78 -6.91 3.08
C SER A 36 8.88 -8.06 2.08
N ALA A 37 10.11 -8.50 1.80
CA ALA A 37 10.37 -9.65 0.94
C ALA A 37 9.84 -10.98 1.50
N SER A 38 9.66 -11.08 2.81
CA SER A 38 9.05 -12.26 3.44
C SER A 38 7.54 -12.34 3.21
N GLY A 39 6.92 -11.24 2.75
CA GLY A 39 5.47 -11.08 2.59
C GLY A 39 4.79 -10.56 3.84
N ARG A 40 5.54 -10.21 4.86
CA ARG A 40 5.02 -9.64 6.09
C ARG A 40 4.76 -8.15 5.93
N LEU A 41 3.75 -7.66 6.65
CA LEU A 41 3.44 -6.26 6.82
C LEU A 41 3.70 -5.86 8.27
N TYR A 42 4.31 -4.72 8.47
CA TYR A 42 4.62 -4.16 9.78
C TYR A 42 4.00 -2.78 9.87
N ALA A 43 3.23 -2.52 10.91
CA ALA A 43 2.58 -1.24 11.12
C ALA A 43 3.18 -0.53 12.34
N PHE A 44 3.36 0.79 12.22
CA PHE A 44 3.92 1.65 13.24
C PHE A 44 3.08 2.91 13.35
N GLU A 45 2.57 3.17 14.53
CA GLU A 45 1.90 4.41 14.88
C GLU A 45 2.93 5.51 15.20
N ASN A 46 2.72 6.70 14.67
CA ASN A 46 3.54 7.86 14.98
C ASN A 46 2.98 8.63 16.18
N ARG A 47 3.60 8.48 17.32
CA ARG A 47 3.20 9.17 18.56
C ARG A 47 4.00 10.45 18.85
N GLY A 48 4.88 10.84 17.93
CA GLY A 48 5.69 12.04 18.07
C GLY A 48 4.90 13.33 17.90
N GLU A 49 5.29 14.40 18.56
CA GLU A 49 4.66 15.73 18.43
C GLU A 49 5.46 16.68 17.54
N LYS A 50 6.77 16.67 17.61
CA LYS A 50 7.67 17.54 16.81
C LYS A 50 8.51 16.75 15.83
N GLU A 51 8.86 15.54 16.17
CA GLU A 51 9.60 14.60 15.34
C GLU A 51 8.90 13.24 15.40
N PRO A 52 8.94 12.44 14.33
CA PRO A 52 8.32 11.12 14.32
C PRO A 52 8.84 10.22 15.44
N ASP A 53 7.94 9.59 16.20
CA ASP A 53 8.23 8.58 17.21
C ASP A 53 7.41 7.32 16.91
N TRP A 54 8.05 6.34 16.30
CA TRP A 54 7.42 5.16 15.72
C TRP A 54 7.23 4.05 16.74
N TRP A 55 5.99 3.72 17.04
CA TRP A 55 5.60 2.64 17.93
C TRP A 55 5.01 1.48 17.16
N PRO A 56 5.61 0.27 17.25
CA PRO A 56 5.06 -0.88 16.57
C PRO A 56 3.66 -1.20 17.12
N LEU A 57 2.71 -1.43 16.22
CA LEU A 57 1.45 -2.03 16.60
C LEU A 57 1.74 -3.47 16.98
N GLU A 58 1.37 -3.85 18.22
CA GLU A 58 1.53 -5.23 18.71
C GLU A 58 0.63 -6.22 17.97
N GLN A 59 -0.32 -5.72 17.20
CA GLN A 59 -1.16 -6.57 16.38
C GLN A 59 -0.34 -7.20 15.26
N LYS A 60 -0.46 -8.48 15.26
CA LYS A 60 0.20 -9.45 14.38
C LYS A 60 0.45 -8.86 13.01
N VAL A 61 1.70 -8.77 12.70
CA VAL A 61 2.23 -8.80 11.36
C VAL A 61 1.32 -9.63 10.47
N PHE A 62 0.57 -8.96 9.63
CA PHE A 62 -0.21 -9.65 8.63
C PHE A 62 0.76 -10.37 7.69
N ALA A 63 0.65 -11.67 7.61
CA ALA A 63 1.21 -12.42 6.52
C ALA A 63 0.05 -12.84 5.61
N PRO A 64 -0.38 -11.98 4.68
CA PRO A 64 -1.38 -12.39 3.74
C PRO A 64 -0.82 -13.58 2.97
N ASN A 65 -1.45 -14.74 3.14
CA ASN A 65 -1.27 -15.94 2.33
C ASN A 65 0.16 -16.40 2.01
N GLN A 66 1.12 -16.40 2.95
CA GLN A 66 2.46 -17.00 2.78
C GLN A 66 3.17 -16.66 1.43
N ARG A 67 2.66 -15.69 0.68
CA ARG A 67 3.22 -15.25 -0.59
C ARG A 67 4.33 -14.26 -0.30
N ARG A 68 5.52 -14.57 -0.79
CA ARG A 68 6.69 -13.71 -0.59
C ARG A 68 6.47 -12.35 -1.25
N TYR A 69 7.00 -11.29 -0.63
CA TYR A 69 6.91 -9.90 -1.01
C TYR A 69 5.53 -9.29 -0.74
N SER A 70 5.52 -8.17 -0.05
CA SER A 70 4.34 -7.35 0.17
C SER A 70 4.65 -5.89 -0.16
N ALA A 71 3.70 -5.22 -0.78
CA ALA A 71 3.75 -3.80 -1.10
C ALA A 71 2.39 -3.16 -0.74
N PRO A 72 2.29 -2.47 0.40
CA PRO A 72 1.01 -1.96 0.89
C PRO A 72 0.61 -0.63 0.25
N THR A 73 -0.70 -0.41 0.19
CA THR A 73 -1.36 0.89 0.07
C THR A 73 -2.66 0.84 0.86
N LEU A 74 -3.11 1.99 1.38
CA LEU A 74 -4.35 2.09 2.15
C LEU A 74 -5.27 3.11 1.51
N GLY A 75 -6.58 2.90 1.69
CA GLY A 75 -7.65 3.80 1.29
C GLY A 75 -8.99 3.28 1.79
N ASP A 76 -9.95 4.17 1.98
CA ASP A 76 -11.34 3.82 2.28
C ASP A 76 -11.98 3.28 0.99
N LEU A 77 -12.22 1.98 0.93
CA LEU A 77 -12.69 1.29 -0.27
C LEU A 77 -14.16 0.84 -0.20
N ASP A 78 -14.77 0.95 0.98
CA ASP A 78 -16.17 0.59 1.19
C ASP A 78 -17.01 1.75 1.75
N GLY A 79 -16.41 2.94 1.94
CA GLY A 79 -17.10 4.17 2.31
C GLY A 79 -17.49 4.26 3.78
N ASP A 80 -16.96 3.39 4.63
CA ASP A 80 -17.26 3.38 6.07
C ASP A 80 -16.42 4.41 6.84
N GLY A 81 -15.41 4.99 6.18
CA GLY A 81 -14.52 6.01 6.71
C GLY A 81 -13.26 5.47 7.37
N ASP A 82 -13.08 4.16 7.45
CA ASP A 82 -11.86 3.52 7.92
C ASP A 82 -10.99 3.08 6.73
N LEU A 83 -9.70 2.92 6.93
CA LEU A 83 -8.82 2.59 5.82
C LEU A 83 -8.64 1.08 5.66
N ASP A 84 -8.95 0.60 4.46
CA ASP A 84 -8.66 -0.74 4.00
C ASP A 84 -7.22 -0.84 3.48
N LEU A 85 -6.69 -2.05 3.38
CA LEU A 85 -5.35 -2.30 2.95
C LEU A 85 -5.31 -3.19 1.70
N ILE A 86 -4.70 -2.69 0.64
CA ILE A 86 -4.31 -3.50 -0.53
C ILE A 86 -2.83 -3.83 -0.42
N SER A 87 -2.47 -5.09 -0.57
CA SER A 87 -1.08 -5.53 -0.65
C SER A 87 -0.78 -6.20 -1.99
N GLY A 88 0.22 -5.68 -2.69
CA GLY A 88 0.81 -6.37 -3.82
C GLY A 88 1.72 -7.52 -3.39
N ASN A 89 1.92 -8.51 -4.27
CA ASN A 89 2.76 -9.66 -3.99
C ASN A 89 3.74 -10.01 -5.14
N ARG A 90 4.60 -10.99 -4.89
CA ARG A 90 5.63 -11.41 -5.85
C ARG A 90 5.05 -11.97 -7.16
N GLN A 91 3.88 -12.60 -7.13
CA GLN A 91 3.23 -13.16 -8.31
C GLN A 91 2.58 -12.11 -9.21
N GLY A 92 2.53 -10.85 -8.77
CA GLY A 92 1.87 -9.78 -9.52
C GLY A 92 0.39 -9.64 -9.21
N ARG A 93 -0.09 -10.29 -8.15
CA ARG A 93 -1.48 -10.22 -7.72
C ARG A 93 -1.65 -9.24 -6.57
N LEU A 94 -2.89 -8.85 -6.33
CA LEU A 94 -3.28 -7.98 -5.22
C LEU A 94 -4.16 -8.73 -4.24
N GLU A 95 -3.97 -8.42 -2.98
CA GLU A 95 -4.76 -8.94 -1.86
C GLU A 95 -5.42 -7.76 -1.15
N LEU A 96 -6.74 -7.84 -0.93
CA LEU A 96 -7.50 -6.85 -0.18
C LEU A 96 -7.73 -7.37 1.24
N MET A 97 -7.50 -6.50 2.19
CA MET A 97 -7.85 -6.68 3.59
C MET A 97 -8.77 -5.53 4.00
N GLU A 98 -10.03 -5.86 4.29
CA GLU A 98 -10.99 -4.91 4.83
C GLU A 98 -10.70 -4.65 6.31
N ASN A 99 -10.81 -3.40 6.72
CA ASN A 99 -10.77 -3.03 8.12
C ASN A 99 -12.15 -3.21 8.74
N ARG A 100 -12.30 -4.19 9.61
CA ARG A 100 -13.54 -4.43 10.37
C ARG A 100 -13.48 -3.90 11.80
N GLY A 101 -12.42 -3.18 12.11
CA GLY A 101 -12.23 -2.52 13.38
C GLY A 101 -12.68 -1.06 13.35
N THR A 102 -11.79 -0.18 13.73
CA THR A 102 -11.96 1.28 13.66
C THR A 102 -10.64 1.91 13.22
N SER A 103 -10.66 3.18 12.84
CA SER A 103 -9.45 3.93 12.51
C SER A 103 -8.42 3.92 13.66
N GLU A 104 -8.87 3.97 14.92
CA GLU A 104 -7.99 3.92 16.10
C GLU A 104 -7.47 2.51 16.41
N LYS A 105 -8.26 1.48 16.07
CA LYS A 105 -7.95 0.06 16.30
C LYS A 105 -8.29 -0.77 15.07
N PRO A 106 -7.48 -0.67 14.02
CA PRO A 106 -7.75 -1.37 12.78
C PRO A 106 -7.67 -2.89 12.97
N GLU A 107 -8.63 -3.60 12.42
CA GLU A 107 -8.68 -5.05 12.35
C GLU A 107 -8.82 -5.48 10.88
N TRP A 108 -7.70 -5.52 10.17
CA TRP A 108 -7.69 -5.90 8.76
C TRP A 108 -7.88 -7.41 8.59
N ILE A 109 -8.95 -7.78 7.92
CA ILE A 109 -9.31 -9.16 7.63
C ILE A 109 -9.20 -9.39 6.13
N LEU A 110 -8.50 -10.44 5.73
CA LEU A 110 -8.39 -10.81 4.32
C LEU A 110 -9.79 -10.99 3.72
N SER A 111 -10.12 -10.16 2.76
CA SER A 111 -11.38 -10.19 2.02
C SER A 111 -11.14 -10.84 0.66
N ASP A 112 -12.05 -11.74 0.25
CA ASP A 112 -11.98 -12.43 -1.04
C ASP A 112 -12.60 -11.60 -2.18
N VAL A 113 -12.49 -10.29 -2.10
CA VAL A 113 -13.14 -9.40 -3.05
C VAL A 113 -12.26 -9.18 -4.28
N ASN A 114 -12.76 -9.50 -5.45
CA ASN A 114 -12.44 -9.13 -6.85
C ASN A 114 -11.00 -8.71 -7.24
N LEU A 115 -10.17 -8.28 -6.33
CA LEU A 115 -8.77 -7.93 -6.58
C LEU A 115 -7.92 -9.17 -6.89
N ALA A 116 -8.37 -10.36 -6.51
CA ALA A 116 -7.73 -11.63 -6.86
C ALA A 116 -7.61 -11.89 -8.39
N GLN A 117 -8.42 -11.21 -9.20
CA GLN A 117 -8.35 -11.31 -10.67
C GLN A 117 -7.32 -10.37 -11.31
N ILE A 118 -6.82 -9.38 -10.56
CA ILE A 118 -5.76 -8.49 -11.05
C ILE A 118 -4.43 -9.23 -11.00
N ASP A 119 -3.84 -9.45 -12.17
CA ASP A 119 -2.53 -10.07 -12.33
C ASP A 119 -1.68 -9.22 -13.29
N VAL A 120 -0.67 -8.56 -12.75
CA VAL A 120 0.25 -7.70 -13.51
C VAL A 120 1.57 -8.40 -13.83
N GLY A 121 1.64 -9.72 -13.60
CA GLY A 121 2.72 -10.61 -14.00
C GLY A 121 3.81 -10.81 -12.97
N SER A 122 4.28 -9.81 -12.22
CA SER A 122 5.29 -9.99 -11.17
C SER A 122 5.51 -8.75 -10.33
N TYR A 123 5.71 -8.93 -9.02
CA TYR A 123 6.04 -7.88 -8.07
C TYR A 123 5.11 -6.66 -8.18
N SER A 124 3.81 -6.86 -7.93
CA SER A 124 2.83 -5.78 -7.94
C SER A 124 3.08 -4.76 -6.83
N VAL A 125 3.02 -3.48 -7.20
CA VAL A 125 3.12 -2.34 -6.30
C VAL A 125 1.91 -1.45 -6.52
N PRO A 126 0.83 -1.61 -5.74
CA PRO A 126 -0.38 -0.82 -5.87
C PRO A 126 -0.21 0.59 -5.28
N ARG A 127 -0.98 1.55 -5.82
CA ARG A 127 -1.22 2.88 -5.27
C ARG A 127 -2.65 3.30 -5.57
N LEU A 128 -3.33 3.81 -4.53
CA LEU A 128 -4.67 4.36 -4.62
C LEU A 128 -4.61 5.87 -4.77
N HIS A 129 -5.47 6.42 -5.62
CA HIS A 129 -5.64 7.86 -5.81
C HIS A 129 -6.95 8.14 -6.54
N ASP A 130 -7.70 9.15 -6.13
CA ASP A 130 -8.84 9.68 -6.87
C ASP A 130 -8.30 10.54 -8.04
N VAL A 131 -8.32 10.01 -9.26
CA VAL A 131 -7.68 10.62 -10.43
C VAL A 131 -8.60 11.57 -11.16
N ASP A 132 -9.89 11.26 -11.21
CA ASP A 132 -10.88 12.05 -11.95
C ASP A 132 -11.73 12.99 -11.06
N GLY A 133 -11.58 12.89 -9.74
CA GLY A 133 -12.19 13.80 -8.77
C GLY A 133 -13.65 13.44 -8.48
N ASP A 134 -14.07 12.20 -8.74
CA ASP A 134 -15.43 11.74 -8.48
C ASP A 134 -15.65 11.32 -7.03
N GLY A 135 -14.56 11.22 -6.27
CA GLY A 135 -14.53 10.96 -4.82
C GLY A 135 -14.40 9.50 -4.48
N ASP A 136 -14.24 8.60 -5.45
CA ASP A 136 -13.82 7.23 -5.20
C ASP A 136 -12.34 7.00 -5.60
N LEU A 137 -11.73 5.95 -5.07
CA LEU A 137 -10.31 5.72 -5.26
C LEU A 137 -10.05 4.81 -6.45
N ASP A 138 -9.24 5.30 -7.38
CA ASP A 138 -8.68 4.54 -8.49
C ASP A 138 -7.41 3.80 -8.09
N LEU A 139 -6.95 2.88 -8.94
CA LEU A 139 -5.83 2.01 -8.65
C LEU A 139 -4.77 2.04 -9.75
N PHE A 140 -3.55 2.41 -9.39
CA PHE A 140 -2.35 2.20 -10.20
C PHE A 140 -1.59 0.98 -9.70
N VAL A 141 -1.14 0.13 -10.60
CA VAL A 141 -0.31 -1.02 -10.24
C VAL A 141 0.96 -1.04 -11.09
N GLY A 142 2.10 -0.81 -10.44
CA GLY A 142 3.41 -1.02 -11.04
C GLY A 142 3.84 -2.47 -10.95
N ASN A 143 4.75 -2.90 -11.85
CA ASN A 143 5.37 -4.21 -11.77
C ASN A 143 6.90 -4.17 -12.02
N SER A 144 7.59 -5.28 -11.78
CA SER A 144 9.04 -5.38 -11.96
C SER A 144 9.52 -5.26 -13.42
N ARG A 145 8.62 -5.26 -14.41
CA ARG A 145 8.94 -5.08 -15.85
C ARG A 145 8.86 -3.62 -16.29
N GLY A 146 8.61 -2.69 -15.35
CA GLY A 146 8.44 -1.27 -15.66
C GLY A 146 7.09 -0.94 -16.29
N LEU A 147 6.08 -1.81 -16.18
CA LEU A 147 4.71 -1.49 -16.55
C LEU A 147 4.02 -0.79 -15.39
N VAL A 148 3.20 0.21 -15.73
CA VAL A 148 2.19 0.78 -14.85
C VAL A 148 0.84 0.57 -15.49
N ILE A 149 -0.07 -0.08 -14.78
CA ILE A 149 -1.42 -0.35 -15.25
C ILE A 149 -2.36 0.51 -14.42
N PHE A 150 -3.25 1.21 -15.11
CA PHE A 150 -4.27 2.03 -14.51
C PHE A 150 -5.62 1.32 -14.55
N TYR A 151 -6.26 1.23 -13.41
CA TYR A 151 -7.60 0.73 -13.22
C TYR A 151 -8.45 1.86 -12.67
N GLU A 152 -9.46 2.28 -13.42
CA GLU A 152 -10.48 3.21 -12.95
C GLU A 152 -11.47 2.47 -12.06
N ASN A 153 -11.86 3.08 -10.96
CA ASN A 153 -12.97 2.59 -10.16
C ASN A 153 -14.29 3.04 -10.82
N GLN A 154 -15.05 2.13 -11.38
CA GLN A 154 -16.37 2.36 -11.97
C GLN A 154 -17.49 1.90 -11.04
N GLY A 155 -17.18 1.76 -9.78
CA GLY A 155 -18.13 1.37 -8.75
C GLY A 155 -18.74 2.58 -8.05
N SER A 156 -18.61 2.58 -6.75
CA SER A 156 -18.93 3.69 -5.87
C SER A 156 -18.01 3.63 -4.66
N LYS A 157 -18.09 4.62 -3.77
CA LYS A 157 -17.34 4.61 -2.50
C LYS A 157 -17.62 3.38 -1.66
N GLU A 158 -18.86 2.87 -1.68
CA GLU A 158 -19.29 1.72 -0.88
C GLU A 158 -18.99 0.39 -1.56
N ARG A 159 -18.64 0.41 -2.85
CA ARG A 159 -18.38 -0.81 -3.61
C ARG A 159 -17.46 -0.56 -4.78
N THR A 160 -16.19 -0.79 -4.58
CA THR A 160 -15.18 -0.66 -5.62
C THR A 160 -15.38 -1.65 -6.77
N ARG A 161 -15.14 -1.17 -7.99
CA ARG A 161 -15.12 -1.96 -9.22
C ARG A 161 -14.02 -1.48 -10.14
N PHE A 162 -12.84 -2.03 -10.01
CA PHE A 162 -11.70 -1.66 -10.84
C PHE A 162 -11.78 -2.20 -12.26
N VAL A 163 -11.73 -1.30 -13.24
CA VAL A 163 -11.76 -1.60 -14.68
C VAL A 163 -10.49 -1.07 -15.33
N ILE A 164 -9.78 -1.93 -16.05
CA ILE A 164 -8.54 -1.55 -16.73
C ILE A 164 -8.80 -0.45 -17.78
N ARG A 165 -8.05 0.65 -17.72
CA ARG A 165 -8.15 1.78 -18.67
C ARG A 165 -6.91 1.94 -19.52
N SER A 166 -5.74 1.72 -18.97
CA SER A 166 -4.52 1.81 -19.76
C SER A 166 -3.41 0.93 -19.20
N THR A 167 -2.58 0.43 -20.12
CA THR A 167 -1.30 -0.19 -19.82
C THR A 167 -0.21 0.65 -20.47
N ARG A 168 0.69 1.26 -19.70
CA ARG A 168 1.85 1.96 -20.24
C ARG A 168 3.13 1.35 -19.70
N SER A 169 4.04 1.00 -20.60
CA SER A 169 5.42 0.78 -20.19
C SER A 169 6.07 2.14 -19.92
N VAL A 170 6.61 2.32 -18.73
CA VAL A 170 7.51 3.44 -18.44
C VAL A 170 8.83 3.10 -19.11
N SER A 171 8.97 3.49 -20.37
CA SER A 171 10.29 3.46 -21.02
C SER A 171 11.14 4.53 -20.34
N TYR A 172 12.26 4.12 -19.72
CA TYR A 172 13.29 5.05 -19.29
C TYR A 172 13.91 5.69 -20.53
N THR A 173 13.25 6.71 -21.08
CA THR A 173 13.96 7.68 -21.89
C THR A 173 14.80 8.48 -20.91
N HIS A 174 16.12 8.28 -20.94
CA HIS A 174 17.07 9.13 -20.25
C HIS A 174 16.73 10.58 -20.57
N LEU A 175 16.25 11.32 -19.57
CA LEU A 175 16.30 12.76 -19.60
C LEU A 175 17.80 13.12 -19.59
N ARG A 176 18.38 13.25 -20.79
CA ARG A 176 19.65 13.93 -20.92
C ARG A 176 19.41 15.35 -20.44
N ALA A 177 20.03 15.69 -19.32
CA ALA A 177 20.20 17.07 -18.95
C ALA A 177 20.82 17.77 -20.18
N HIS A 178 20.12 18.74 -20.73
CA HIS A 178 20.72 19.66 -21.67
C HIS A 178 21.76 20.45 -20.90
N GLU A 179 23.02 20.09 -21.08
CA GLU A 179 24.13 20.98 -20.76
C GLU A 179 23.97 22.19 -21.72
N THR A 180 23.53 23.31 -21.17
CA THR A 180 23.61 24.59 -21.85
C THR A 180 25.05 25.06 -21.78
N ASN A 181 25.69 25.11 -22.93
CA ASN A 181 26.94 25.87 -23.15
C ASN A 181 26.71 27.37 -22.89
#